data_548c80e8384a3126d0b296f6476b5f0c
#
_entry.id   548c80e8384a3126d0b296f6476b5f0c
#
_cell.length_a   1.000
_cell.length_b   1.000
_cell.length_c   1.000
_cell.angle_alpha   90.00
_cell.angle_beta   90.00
_cell.angle_gamma   90.00
#
_symmetry.space_group_name_H-M   'P 1'
#
loop_
_entity.id
_entity.type
_entity.pdbx_description
1 polymer ?
#
loop_
_entity_poly.entity_id
_entity_poly.type
_entity_poly.pdbx_seq_one_letter_code
_entity_poly.pdbx_strand_id
1 'polypeptide(L)'
;MKKYLLLFISIIAILSCSNRENTESKNIVIGAIMGNMADTFIKYIHDDLLEYSKSKENITILIKDASGDAGIEQNLVENLILQGVDGIMLQLVNPETSRAIDDLAKQSNIPILYFNHRPKGLEEGAYSYVGLNERRVGELQAEAALKVRNSGNAVILIGPLGTEAAEDRTKGVKDKIVNSGIKILREQSASWYRDRALTIVENWITSGLNIDFVFSNNDDMAIGAIQGLEASGKVMGTNKGEIMVFGVDATPDGMNLINDGKMYATIKQDTMVQASEALDAMIDLINNGTNIIKYLDAEVIISSKYK
;
A
#
# COMPACT_ATOMS: atom_id res chain seq x y z
N MET A 1 73.15 50.37 46.33
CA MET A 1 71.79 49.96 46.61
C MET A 1 71.09 49.71 45.24
N LYS A 2 71.07 48.43 44.81
CA LYS A 2 70.41 48.01 43.52
C LYS A 2 69.09 47.34 43.85
N LYS A 3 67.99 47.93 43.34
CA LYS A 3 66.64 47.34 43.39
C LYS A 3 66.50 46.34 42.29
N TYR A 4 66.26 45.09 42.59
CA TYR A 4 65.91 44.09 41.59
C TYR A 4 64.35 44.07 41.46
N LEU A 5 63.89 44.38 40.23
CA LEU A 5 62.55 44.36 39.81
C LEU A 5 62.24 42.94 39.28
N LEU A 6 61.53 42.13 40.03
CA LEU A 6 61.08 40.81 39.60
C LEU A 6 59.82 41.01 38.72
N LEU A 7 59.97 40.65 37.44
CA LEU A 7 58.87 40.60 36.46
C LEU A 7 58.16 39.24 36.58
N PHE A 8 56.94 39.21 37.13
CA PHE A 8 56.07 38.05 37.11
C PHE A 8 55.39 37.97 35.74
N ILE A 9 55.78 37.02 34.91
CA ILE A 9 55.08 36.68 33.67
C ILE A 9 54.01 35.69 33.99
N SER A 10 52.74 36.15 34.02
CA SER A 10 51.58 35.25 34.16
C SER A 10 51.28 34.62 32.79
N ILE A 11 51.61 33.36 32.65
CA ILE A 11 51.17 32.55 31.50
C ILE A 11 49.69 32.18 31.72
N ILE A 12 48.79 32.89 31.03
CA ILE A 12 47.40 32.52 30.93
C ILE A 12 47.31 31.38 29.89
N ALA A 13 47.25 30.14 30.36
CA ALA A 13 46.89 29.00 29.53
C ALA A 13 45.40 29.13 29.19
N ILE A 14 45.12 29.57 27.98
CA ILE A 14 43.75 29.50 27.41
C ILE A 14 43.47 28.02 27.14
N LEU A 15 42.83 27.32 28.06
CA LEU A 15 42.19 26.06 27.82
C LEU A 15 41.01 26.35 26.88
N SER A 16 41.25 26.23 25.58
CA SER A 16 40.20 26.11 24.58
C SER A 16 39.51 24.77 24.82
N CYS A 17 38.50 24.76 25.69
CA CYS A 17 37.52 23.67 25.68
C CYS A 17 36.79 23.73 24.34
N SER A 18 37.29 22.94 23.39
CA SER A 18 36.48 22.56 22.25
C SER A 18 35.28 21.81 22.81
N ASN A 19 34.18 22.50 23.08
CA ASN A 19 32.86 21.89 23.18
C ASN A 19 32.60 21.26 21.80
N ARG A 20 33.01 19.99 21.64
CA ARG A 20 32.27 19.12 20.75
C ARG A 20 30.89 19.02 21.38
N GLU A 21 29.95 19.84 20.93
CA GLU A 21 28.54 19.46 21.07
C GLU A 21 28.41 18.10 20.41
N ASN A 22 28.42 17.06 21.24
CA ASN A 22 27.81 15.78 20.88
C ASN A 22 26.33 16.15 20.69
N THR A 23 25.96 16.58 19.48
CA THR A 23 24.57 16.53 19.04
C THR A 23 24.24 15.03 18.96
N GLU A 24 23.87 14.43 20.11
CA GLU A 24 23.11 13.19 20.06
C GLU A 24 21.94 13.47 19.12
N SER A 25 21.93 12.82 17.97
CA SER A 25 20.83 12.98 17.02
C SER A 25 19.56 12.56 17.76
N LYS A 26 18.61 13.48 17.86
CA LYS A 26 17.32 13.24 18.54
C LYS A 26 16.70 11.97 17.96
N ASN A 27 16.34 11.03 18.83
CA ASN A 27 15.60 9.86 18.41
C ASN A 27 14.18 10.28 17.96
N ILE A 28 13.83 9.97 16.72
CA ILE A 28 12.51 10.26 16.14
C ILE A 28 11.60 9.04 16.41
N VAL A 29 10.45 9.28 17.02
CA VAL A 29 9.44 8.25 17.30
C VAL A 29 8.29 8.40 16.31
N ILE A 30 8.07 7.38 15.49
CA ILE A 30 7.00 7.35 14.48
C ILE A 30 5.96 6.30 14.88
N GLY A 31 4.69 6.72 14.98
CA GLY A 31 3.58 5.78 15.06
C GLY A 31 3.21 5.31 13.65
N ALA A 32 3.05 3.99 13.45
CA ALA A 32 2.56 3.45 12.19
C ALA A 32 1.29 2.64 12.43
N ILE A 33 0.18 3.00 11.81
CA ILE A 33 -1.09 2.31 11.94
C ILE A 33 -1.36 1.55 10.64
N MET A 34 -1.43 0.22 10.77
CA MET A 34 -1.86 -0.69 9.70
C MET A 34 -3.39 -0.81 9.75
N GLY A 35 -4.06 -0.66 8.63
CA GLY A 35 -5.52 -0.68 8.59
C GLY A 35 -6.10 -2.05 8.95
N ASN A 36 -5.53 -3.14 8.45
CA ASN A 36 -5.98 -4.50 8.78
C ASN A 36 -4.89 -5.52 8.49
N MET A 37 -4.22 -6.02 9.50
CA MET A 37 -3.16 -7.04 9.37
C MET A 37 -3.69 -8.46 9.07
N ALA A 38 -5.00 -8.69 9.07
CA ALA A 38 -5.58 -9.92 8.54
C ALA A 38 -5.55 -9.97 7.00
N ASP A 39 -5.33 -8.82 6.33
CA ASP A 39 -5.04 -8.76 4.90
C ASP A 39 -3.59 -9.17 4.65
N THR A 40 -3.39 -10.17 3.78
CA THR A 40 -2.09 -10.76 3.46
C THR A 40 -1.11 -9.71 2.92
N PHE A 41 -1.57 -8.81 2.05
CA PHE A 41 -0.71 -7.78 1.45
C PHE A 41 -0.25 -6.75 2.49
N ILE A 42 -1.16 -6.33 3.37
CA ILE A 42 -0.86 -5.36 4.44
C ILE A 42 0.15 -5.96 5.43
N LYS A 43 0.05 -7.27 5.70
CA LYS A 43 1.05 -7.96 6.51
C LYS A 43 2.46 -7.92 5.89
N TYR A 44 2.59 -8.04 4.56
CA TYR A 44 3.90 -7.90 3.91
C TYR A 44 4.44 -6.47 4.02
N ILE A 45 3.60 -5.43 3.83
CA ILE A 45 4.05 -4.04 4.06
C ILE A 45 4.52 -3.84 5.51
N HIS A 46 3.80 -4.42 6.50
CA HIS A 46 4.20 -4.38 7.91
C HIS A 46 5.59 -4.99 8.13
N ASP A 47 5.81 -6.20 7.60
CA ASP A 47 7.05 -6.93 7.80
C ASP A 47 8.23 -6.19 7.13
N ASP A 48 8.03 -5.64 5.93
CA ASP A 48 9.01 -4.84 5.19
C ASP A 48 9.29 -3.49 5.88
N LEU A 49 8.28 -2.85 6.46
CA LEU A 49 8.45 -1.61 7.22
C LEU A 49 9.31 -1.84 8.47
N LEU A 50 9.06 -2.94 9.19
CA LEU A 50 9.89 -3.36 10.33
C LEU A 50 11.32 -3.65 9.89
N GLU A 51 11.51 -4.34 8.79
CA GLU A 51 12.85 -4.67 8.29
C GLU A 51 13.60 -3.43 7.86
N TYR A 52 12.96 -2.56 7.06
CA TYR A 52 13.59 -1.33 6.59
C TYR A 52 13.93 -0.37 7.74
N SER A 53 13.08 -0.28 8.75
CA SER A 53 13.30 0.59 9.91
C SER A 53 14.59 0.27 10.68
N LYS A 54 15.03 -1.00 10.70
CA LYS A 54 16.30 -1.41 11.34
C LYS A 54 17.53 -0.80 10.66
N SER A 55 17.40 -0.38 9.40
CA SER A 55 18.48 0.30 8.67
C SER A 55 18.62 1.78 9.01
N LYS A 56 17.66 2.33 9.76
CA LYS A 56 17.61 3.77 10.09
C LYS A 56 18.13 3.99 11.50
N GLU A 57 19.20 4.78 11.62
CA GLU A 57 19.71 5.20 12.93
C GLU A 57 18.76 6.23 13.56
N ASN A 58 18.57 6.14 14.87
CA ASN A 58 17.75 7.06 15.67
C ASN A 58 16.28 7.16 15.23
N ILE A 59 15.71 6.08 14.70
CA ILE A 59 14.29 5.97 14.40
C ILE A 59 13.69 4.85 15.26
N THR A 60 12.59 5.13 15.93
CA THR A 60 11.76 4.14 16.62
C THR A 60 10.38 4.11 15.98
N ILE A 61 9.93 2.92 15.56
CA ILE A 61 8.59 2.74 14.99
C ILE A 61 7.70 2.00 15.97
N LEU A 62 6.51 2.58 16.24
CA LEU A 62 5.46 1.99 17.05
C LEU A 62 4.33 1.51 16.13
N ILE A 63 4.34 0.23 15.74
CA ILE A 63 3.33 -0.31 14.82
C ILE A 63 2.08 -0.75 15.59
N LYS A 64 0.92 -0.42 15.07
CA LYS A 64 -0.41 -0.75 15.58
C LYS A 64 -1.28 -1.31 14.47
N ASP A 65 -2.26 -2.16 14.82
CA ASP A 65 -3.25 -2.72 13.92
C ASP A 65 -4.64 -2.17 14.26
N ALA A 66 -5.29 -1.55 13.29
CA ALA A 66 -6.66 -1.09 13.42
C ALA A 66 -7.69 -2.21 13.21
N SER A 67 -7.24 -3.41 12.79
CA SER A 67 -8.07 -4.61 12.64
C SER A 67 -9.30 -4.41 11.73
N GLY A 68 -9.21 -3.49 10.77
CA GLY A 68 -10.31 -3.15 9.86
C GLY A 68 -11.43 -2.32 10.49
N ASP A 69 -11.21 -1.72 11.66
CA ASP A 69 -12.20 -0.92 12.39
C ASP A 69 -11.77 0.56 12.46
N ALA A 70 -12.57 1.44 11.84
CA ALA A 70 -12.29 2.88 11.80
C ALA A 70 -12.36 3.56 13.18
N GLY A 71 -13.13 3.02 14.12
CA GLY A 71 -13.17 3.52 15.50
C GLY A 71 -11.90 3.15 16.27
N ILE A 72 -11.37 1.92 16.05
CA ILE A 72 -10.08 1.53 16.58
C ILE A 72 -8.97 2.38 15.96
N GLU A 73 -9.00 2.61 14.64
CA GLU A 73 -8.05 3.48 13.93
C GLU A 73 -7.97 4.86 14.58
N GLN A 74 -9.11 5.53 14.78
CA GLN A 74 -9.17 6.85 15.41
C GLN A 74 -8.60 6.84 16.83
N ASN A 75 -8.98 5.86 17.65
CA ASN A 75 -8.45 5.71 19.02
C ASN A 75 -6.93 5.49 19.02
N LEU A 76 -6.39 4.77 18.04
CA LEU A 76 -4.94 4.56 17.91
C LEU A 76 -4.22 5.86 17.54
N VAL A 77 -4.80 6.70 16.65
CA VAL A 77 -4.26 8.03 16.33
C VAL A 77 -4.23 8.90 17.59
N GLU A 78 -5.33 8.99 18.33
CA GLU A 78 -5.43 9.76 19.59
C GLU A 78 -4.38 9.28 20.61
N ASN A 79 -4.22 7.97 20.78
CA ASN A 79 -3.23 7.40 21.67
C ASN A 79 -1.78 7.72 21.28
N LEU A 80 -1.45 7.68 20.00
CA LEU A 80 -0.12 8.03 19.50
C LEU A 80 0.17 9.51 19.70
N ILE A 81 -0.83 10.39 19.49
CA ILE A 81 -0.74 11.82 19.78
C ILE A 81 -0.45 12.04 21.28
N LEU A 82 -1.19 11.37 22.18
CA LEU A 82 -0.97 11.46 23.63
C LEU A 82 0.39 10.93 24.07
N GLN A 83 0.96 9.94 23.34
CA GLN A 83 2.31 9.44 23.58
C GLN A 83 3.40 10.40 23.10
N GLY A 84 3.05 11.45 22.36
CA GLY A 84 3.98 12.46 21.86
C GLY A 84 4.91 11.94 20.80
N VAL A 85 4.41 11.12 19.86
CA VAL A 85 5.18 10.70 18.69
C VAL A 85 5.52 11.90 17.81
N ASP A 86 6.64 11.85 17.09
CA ASP A 86 7.08 12.93 16.20
C ASP A 86 6.30 12.94 14.85
N GLY A 87 5.64 11.82 14.48
CA GLY A 87 4.80 11.73 13.30
C GLY A 87 4.00 10.44 13.25
N ILE A 88 2.98 10.40 12.41
CA ILE A 88 2.09 9.24 12.24
C ILE A 88 2.04 8.83 10.77
N MET A 89 2.40 7.57 10.48
CA MET A 89 2.14 6.89 9.21
C MET A 89 0.80 6.16 9.32
N LEU A 90 -0.10 6.36 8.38
CA LEU A 90 -1.46 5.82 8.45
C LEU A 90 -1.88 5.15 7.14
N GLN A 91 -2.12 3.84 7.21
CA GLN A 91 -2.85 3.11 6.17
C GLN A 91 -4.33 3.06 6.57
N LEU A 92 -5.14 3.89 5.90
CA LEU A 92 -6.53 4.12 6.25
C LEU A 92 -7.40 2.85 6.16
N VAL A 93 -8.20 2.62 7.20
CA VAL A 93 -9.31 1.65 7.17
C VAL A 93 -10.46 2.17 6.29
N ASN A 94 -10.86 3.43 6.53
CA ASN A 94 -11.92 4.09 5.79
C ASN A 94 -11.46 5.47 5.32
N PRO A 95 -11.31 5.68 4.00
CA PRO A 95 -10.89 6.99 3.47
C PRO A 95 -11.80 8.16 3.85
N GLU A 96 -13.07 7.94 4.18
CA GLU A 96 -14.00 9.01 4.58
C GLU A 96 -13.66 9.59 5.97
N THR A 97 -12.93 8.86 6.83
CA THR A 97 -12.51 9.35 8.15
C THR A 97 -11.29 10.26 8.09
N SER A 98 -10.60 10.33 6.96
CA SER A 98 -9.33 11.03 6.80
C SER A 98 -9.36 12.50 7.21
N ARG A 99 -10.46 13.21 6.94
CA ARG A 99 -10.61 14.63 7.33
C ARG A 99 -10.61 14.79 8.85
N ALA A 100 -11.37 13.97 9.58
CA ALA A 100 -11.44 14.06 11.04
C ALA A 100 -10.08 13.73 11.68
N ILE A 101 -9.38 12.74 11.15
CA ILE A 101 -8.04 12.34 11.60
C ILE A 101 -7.01 13.45 11.31
N ASP A 102 -7.07 14.05 10.13
CA ASP A 102 -6.20 15.15 9.72
C ASP A 102 -6.38 16.39 10.61
N ASP A 103 -7.64 16.75 10.90
CA ASP A 103 -7.97 17.87 11.80
C ASP A 103 -7.43 17.62 13.22
N LEU A 104 -7.54 16.41 13.74
CA LEU A 104 -7.03 16.01 15.05
C LEU A 104 -5.50 16.14 15.13
N ALA A 105 -4.80 15.63 14.11
CA ALA A 105 -3.34 15.69 14.04
C ALA A 105 -2.82 17.12 13.89
N LYS A 106 -3.48 17.94 13.07
CA LYS A 106 -3.16 19.37 12.91
C LYS A 106 -3.31 20.15 14.20
N GLN A 107 -4.38 19.90 14.97
CA GLN A 107 -4.57 20.53 16.29
C GLN A 107 -3.44 20.18 17.27
N SER A 108 -2.84 19.02 17.11
CA SER A 108 -1.75 18.53 17.96
C SER A 108 -0.36 18.84 17.40
N ASN A 109 -0.26 19.48 16.23
CA ASN A 109 0.98 19.73 15.47
C ASN A 109 1.80 18.46 15.18
N ILE A 110 1.12 17.32 14.97
CA ILE A 110 1.77 16.07 14.59
C ILE A 110 1.51 15.83 13.10
N PRO A 111 2.57 15.71 12.27
CA PRO A 111 2.40 15.43 10.84
C PRO A 111 1.87 14.00 10.62
N ILE A 112 0.95 13.87 9.64
CA ILE A 112 0.46 12.57 9.16
C ILE A 112 0.94 12.36 7.72
N LEU A 113 1.43 11.14 7.45
CA LEU A 113 1.64 10.61 6.12
C LEU A 113 0.73 9.42 5.89
N TYR A 114 -0.14 9.54 4.90
CA TYR A 114 -0.94 8.42 4.43
C TYR A 114 -0.12 7.54 3.50
N PHE A 115 -0.27 6.23 3.59
CA PHE A 115 0.41 5.32 2.69
C PHE A 115 -0.52 4.19 2.25
N ASN A 116 -0.26 3.63 1.07
CA ASN A 116 -1.05 2.59 0.42
C ASN A 116 -2.50 3.05 0.12
N HIS A 117 -3.32 3.37 1.10
CA HIS A 117 -4.68 3.90 0.91
C HIS A 117 -4.69 5.43 0.92
N ARG A 118 -5.19 6.04 -0.15
CA ARG A 118 -5.25 7.50 -0.29
C ARG A 118 -6.42 8.09 0.51
N PRO A 119 -6.22 9.21 1.20
CA PRO A 119 -7.31 9.92 1.89
C PRO A 119 -8.33 10.47 0.91
N LYS A 120 -9.59 10.61 1.36
CA LYS A 120 -10.70 11.18 0.59
C LYS A 120 -11.18 12.48 1.20
N GLY A 121 -11.67 13.39 0.34
CA GLY A 121 -12.20 14.68 0.78
C GLY A 121 -11.16 15.67 1.29
N LEU A 122 -9.87 15.38 1.18
CA LEU A 122 -8.78 16.32 1.37
C LEU A 122 -8.35 16.88 0.00
N GLU A 123 -8.01 18.17 -0.03
CA GLU A 123 -7.49 18.80 -1.24
C GLU A 123 -6.10 18.27 -1.55
N GLU A 124 -5.80 18.05 -2.82
CA GLU A 124 -4.48 17.63 -3.27
C GLU A 124 -3.41 18.65 -2.82
N GLY A 125 -2.34 18.15 -2.19
CA GLY A 125 -1.29 18.98 -1.57
C GLY A 125 -1.57 19.40 -0.12
N ALA A 126 -2.79 19.19 0.41
CA ALA A 126 -3.07 19.44 1.82
C ALA A 126 -2.65 18.27 2.75
N TYR A 127 -2.22 17.15 2.17
CA TYR A 127 -1.80 15.94 2.88
C TYR A 127 -0.53 15.35 2.25
N SER A 128 0.13 14.47 2.99
CA SER A 128 1.23 13.66 2.47
C SER A 128 0.76 12.24 2.15
N TYR A 129 1.20 11.70 1.01
CA TYR A 129 0.80 10.37 0.55
C TYR A 129 1.92 9.66 -0.20
N VAL A 130 2.08 8.37 0.07
CA VAL A 130 2.92 7.44 -0.70
C VAL A 130 2.12 6.18 -1.03
N GLY A 131 1.96 5.87 -2.30
CA GLY A 131 1.21 4.69 -2.77
C GLY A 131 1.18 4.61 -4.28
N LEU A 132 0.29 3.79 -4.82
CA LEU A 132 0.17 3.60 -6.27
C LEU A 132 -0.91 4.50 -6.88
N ASN A 133 -0.84 4.66 -8.20
CA ASN A 133 -1.98 5.13 -8.98
C ASN A 133 -2.90 3.94 -9.27
N GLU A 134 -3.90 3.76 -8.44
CA GLU A 134 -4.79 2.59 -8.47
C GLU A 134 -5.60 2.49 -9.76
N ARG A 135 -5.91 3.63 -10.39
CA ARG A 135 -6.52 3.65 -11.72
C ARG A 135 -5.61 3.00 -12.75
N ARG A 136 -4.30 3.33 -12.72
CA ARG A 136 -3.30 2.76 -13.62
C ARG A 136 -3.12 1.26 -13.39
N VAL A 137 -3.21 0.79 -12.16
CA VAL A 137 -3.17 -0.64 -11.82
C VAL A 137 -4.28 -1.42 -12.57
N GLY A 138 -5.53 -0.94 -12.49
CA GLY A 138 -6.65 -1.54 -13.25
C GLY A 138 -6.47 -1.45 -14.76
N GLU A 139 -5.98 -0.32 -15.26
CA GLU A 139 -5.66 -0.17 -16.70
C GLU A 139 -4.63 -1.22 -17.17
N LEU A 140 -3.60 -1.48 -16.37
CA LEU A 140 -2.56 -2.47 -16.70
C LEU A 140 -3.12 -3.90 -16.78
N GLN A 141 -4.06 -4.28 -15.91
CA GLN A 141 -4.76 -5.57 -16.04
C GLN A 141 -5.50 -5.69 -17.38
N ALA A 142 -6.27 -4.66 -17.73
CA ALA A 142 -7.03 -4.63 -18.97
C ALA A 142 -6.12 -4.61 -20.21
N GLU A 143 -5.02 -3.85 -20.19
CA GLU A 143 -4.03 -3.82 -21.26
C GLU A 143 -3.39 -5.20 -21.47
N ALA A 144 -3.09 -5.92 -20.38
CA ALA A 144 -2.57 -7.29 -20.47
C ALA A 144 -3.59 -8.24 -21.11
N ALA A 145 -4.88 -8.12 -20.78
CA ALA A 145 -5.95 -8.90 -21.39
C ALA A 145 -6.11 -8.61 -22.88
N LEU A 146 -6.16 -7.33 -23.25
CA LEU A 146 -6.38 -6.86 -24.63
C LEU A 146 -5.25 -7.27 -25.60
N LYS A 147 -4.03 -7.47 -25.10
CA LYS A 147 -2.91 -8.00 -25.91
C LYS A 147 -3.14 -9.42 -26.40
N VAL A 148 -3.97 -10.20 -25.71
CA VAL A 148 -4.25 -11.60 -26.04
C VAL A 148 -5.60 -11.77 -26.72
N ARG A 149 -6.64 -11.14 -26.13
CA ARG A 149 -8.02 -11.31 -26.58
C ARG A 149 -8.80 -10.02 -26.35
N ASN A 150 -9.44 -9.51 -27.40
CA ASN A 150 -10.16 -8.22 -27.38
C ASN A 150 -11.69 -8.36 -27.29
N SER A 151 -12.19 -9.59 -27.06
CA SER A 151 -13.64 -9.85 -26.94
C SER A 151 -13.90 -11.05 -26.01
N GLY A 152 -15.04 -11.06 -25.39
CA GLY A 152 -15.51 -12.11 -24.48
C GLY A 152 -16.26 -11.55 -23.28
N ASN A 153 -16.61 -12.42 -22.36
CA ASN A 153 -17.37 -12.08 -21.18
C ASN A 153 -16.46 -11.96 -19.95
N ALA A 154 -16.53 -10.83 -19.27
CA ALA A 154 -15.73 -10.57 -18.10
C ALA A 154 -16.57 -10.50 -16.82
N VAL A 155 -15.96 -10.84 -15.70
CA VAL A 155 -16.45 -10.55 -14.36
C VAL A 155 -15.37 -9.81 -13.56
N ILE A 156 -15.79 -8.99 -12.59
CA ILE A 156 -14.87 -8.26 -11.72
C ILE A 156 -15.13 -8.63 -10.27
N LEU A 157 -14.07 -9.05 -9.57
CA LEU A 157 -14.03 -9.20 -8.12
C LEU A 157 -13.46 -7.92 -7.51
N ILE A 158 -14.30 -7.25 -6.72
CA ILE A 158 -14.03 -5.92 -6.19
C ILE A 158 -13.59 -6.03 -4.72
N GLY A 159 -12.65 -5.20 -4.30
CA GLY A 159 -12.28 -5.02 -2.89
C GLY A 159 -13.43 -4.44 -2.05
N PRO A 160 -13.16 -3.94 -0.84
CA PRO A 160 -14.17 -3.26 -0.02
C PRO A 160 -14.72 -2.03 -0.75
N LEU A 161 -16.04 -1.91 -0.81
CA LEU A 161 -16.68 -0.76 -1.44
C LEU A 161 -16.36 0.53 -0.65
N GLY A 162 -16.17 1.62 -1.37
CA GLY A 162 -15.81 2.92 -0.79
C GLY A 162 -14.30 3.13 -0.61
N THR A 163 -13.47 2.11 -0.86
CA THR A 163 -12.01 2.29 -0.88
C THR A 163 -11.54 2.69 -2.28
N GLU A 164 -10.59 3.63 -2.35
CA GLU A 164 -10.05 4.10 -3.62
C GLU A 164 -9.47 2.96 -4.45
N ALA A 165 -8.68 2.07 -3.84
CA ALA A 165 -8.07 0.95 -4.53
C ALA A 165 -9.12 0.06 -5.24
N ALA A 166 -10.23 -0.25 -4.57
CA ALA A 166 -11.30 -1.05 -5.17
C ALA A 166 -12.02 -0.31 -6.30
N GLU A 167 -12.35 0.97 -6.09
CA GLU A 167 -13.07 1.79 -7.07
C GLU A 167 -12.21 2.09 -8.29
N ASP A 168 -10.97 2.56 -8.08
CA ASP A 168 -10.10 2.98 -9.17
C ASP A 168 -9.53 1.81 -9.97
N ARG A 169 -9.14 0.67 -9.35
CA ARG A 169 -8.76 -0.54 -10.10
C ARG A 169 -9.90 -1.02 -10.98
N THR A 170 -11.11 -1.12 -10.42
CA THR A 170 -12.31 -1.49 -11.18
C THR A 170 -12.58 -0.54 -12.33
N LYS A 171 -12.50 0.77 -12.07
CA LYS A 171 -12.73 1.80 -13.08
C LYS A 171 -11.63 1.79 -14.15
N GLY A 172 -10.37 1.56 -13.78
CA GLY A 172 -9.26 1.42 -14.73
C GLY A 172 -9.48 0.28 -15.73
N VAL A 173 -9.92 -0.89 -15.24
CA VAL A 173 -10.31 -2.01 -16.12
C VAL A 173 -11.43 -1.58 -17.08
N LYS A 174 -12.51 -1.03 -16.55
CA LYS A 174 -13.71 -0.65 -17.34
C LYS A 174 -13.39 0.36 -18.42
N ASP A 175 -12.60 1.38 -18.12
CA ASP A 175 -12.25 2.42 -19.09
C ASP A 175 -11.39 1.91 -20.24
N LYS A 176 -10.51 0.97 -19.97
CA LYS A 176 -9.64 0.40 -21.03
C LYS A 176 -10.40 -0.53 -21.96
N ILE A 177 -11.36 -1.31 -21.44
CA ILE A 177 -12.12 -2.25 -22.27
C ILE A 177 -13.33 -1.65 -22.95
N VAL A 178 -13.73 -0.40 -22.65
CA VAL A 178 -14.96 0.23 -23.13
C VAL A 178 -15.13 0.20 -24.65
N ASN A 179 -14.03 0.31 -25.40
CA ASN A 179 -14.00 0.27 -26.87
C ASN A 179 -13.63 -1.11 -27.43
N SER A 180 -13.64 -2.16 -26.63
CA SER A 180 -13.34 -3.53 -27.02
C SER A 180 -14.63 -4.36 -27.15
N GLY A 181 -14.48 -5.63 -27.55
CA GLY A 181 -15.58 -6.60 -27.51
C GLY A 181 -15.71 -7.31 -26.16
N ILE A 182 -14.99 -6.90 -25.10
CA ILE A 182 -15.11 -7.47 -23.75
C ILE A 182 -16.31 -6.87 -23.06
N LYS A 183 -17.22 -7.72 -22.55
CA LYS A 183 -18.45 -7.29 -21.87
C LYS A 183 -18.40 -7.71 -20.40
N ILE A 184 -18.55 -6.76 -19.50
CA ILE A 184 -18.67 -7.05 -18.08
C ILE A 184 -20.09 -7.57 -17.79
N LEU A 185 -20.19 -8.82 -17.33
CA LEU A 185 -21.46 -9.47 -17.02
C LEU A 185 -21.85 -9.30 -15.55
N ARG A 186 -20.85 -9.30 -14.65
CA ARG A 186 -21.04 -9.17 -13.20
C ARG A 186 -19.86 -8.49 -12.54
N GLU A 187 -20.18 -7.74 -11.50
CA GLU A 187 -19.23 -7.12 -10.59
C GLU A 187 -19.72 -7.40 -9.17
N GLN A 188 -18.84 -7.86 -8.27
CA GLN A 188 -19.22 -8.11 -6.89
C GLN A 188 -18.04 -7.96 -5.95
N SER A 189 -18.27 -7.34 -4.79
CA SER A 189 -17.24 -7.20 -3.76
C SER A 189 -17.05 -8.53 -3.02
N ALA A 190 -15.81 -8.97 -2.96
CA ALA A 190 -15.31 -10.02 -2.07
C ALA A 190 -14.45 -9.46 -0.94
N SER A 191 -14.31 -8.11 -0.85
CA SER A 191 -13.70 -7.38 0.27
C SER A 191 -12.27 -7.86 0.60
N TRP A 192 -11.46 -8.15 -0.40
CA TRP A 192 -10.09 -8.70 -0.36
C TRP A 192 -9.99 -10.17 0.06
N TYR A 193 -11.09 -10.86 0.40
CA TYR A 193 -11.04 -12.20 0.98
C TYR A 193 -11.19 -13.32 -0.06
N ARG A 194 -10.29 -14.30 0.04
CA ARG A 194 -10.20 -15.49 -0.84
C ARG A 194 -11.45 -16.36 -0.79
N ASP A 195 -11.96 -16.66 0.39
CA ASP A 195 -13.13 -17.50 0.62
C ASP A 195 -14.42 -16.89 0.07
N ARG A 196 -14.55 -15.56 0.19
CA ARG A 196 -15.69 -14.84 -0.40
C ARG A 196 -15.63 -14.86 -1.92
N ALA A 197 -14.46 -14.64 -2.51
CA ALA A 197 -14.29 -14.69 -3.95
C ALA A 197 -14.57 -16.08 -4.52
N LEU A 198 -14.14 -17.15 -3.82
CA LEU A 198 -14.47 -18.53 -4.17
C LEU A 198 -15.99 -18.72 -4.24
N THR A 199 -16.71 -18.39 -3.17
CA THR A 199 -18.18 -18.52 -3.10
C THR A 199 -18.89 -17.72 -4.20
N ILE A 200 -18.44 -16.51 -4.47
CA ILE A 200 -18.99 -15.65 -5.53
C ILE A 200 -18.84 -16.30 -6.90
N VAL A 201 -17.64 -16.82 -7.21
CA VAL A 201 -17.36 -17.43 -8.52
C VAL A 201 -18.13 -18.75 -8.69
N GLU A 202 -18.21 -19.59 -7.68
CA GLU A 202 -19.06 -20.80 -7.70
C GLU A 202 -20.52 -20.46 -8.00
N ASN A 203 -21.08 -19.43 -7.37
CA ASN A 203 -22.43 -18.95 -7.63
C ASN A 203 -22.60 -18.44 -9.07
N TRP A 204 -21.63 -17.72 -9.61
CA TRP A 204 -21.67 -17.26 -10.98
C TRP A 204 -21.67 -18.43 -11.98
N ILE A 205 -20.83 -19.44 -11.77
CA ILE A 205 -20.78 -20.64 -12.63
C ILE A 205 -22.09 -21.45 -12.51
N THR A 206 -22.60 -21.65 -11.29
CA THR A 206 -23.84 -22.38 -11.05
C THR A 206 -25.05 -21.68 -11.69
N SER A 207 -25.03 -20.34 -11.78
CA SER A 207 -26.06 -19.58 -12.49
C SER A 207 -25.98 -19.69 -14.02
N GLY A 208 -25.02 -20.45 -14.56
CA GLY A 208 -24.82 -20.63 -16.00
C GLY A 208 -24.06 -19.51 -16.69
N LEU A 209 -23.35 -18.66 -15.93
CA LEU A 209 -22.57 -17.56 -16.50
C LEU A 209 -21.40 -18.13 -17.30
N ASN A 210 -21.29 -17.70 -18.57
CA ASN A 210 -20.14 -18.01 -19.41
C ASN A 210 -19.07 -16.93 -19.23
N ILE A 211 -17.96 -17.27 -18.57
CA ILE A 211 -16.88 -16.35 -18.20
C ILE A 211 -15.66 -16.64 -19.06
N ASP A 212 -15.07 -15.61 -19.65
CA ASP A 212 -13.80 -15.66 -20.38
C ASP A 212 -12.67 -14.94 -19.61
N PHE A 213 -13.02 -13.93 -18.79
CA PHE A 213 -12.07 -13.13 -18.02
C PHE A 213 -12.54 -12.93 -16.58
N VAL A 214 -11.63 -13.08 -15.64
CA VAL A 214 -11.82 -12.66 -14.25
C VAL A 214 -10.79 -11.57 -13.94
N PHE A 215 -11.24 -10.34 -13.76
CA PHE A 215 -10.42 -9.25 -13.23
C PHE A 215 -10.62 -9.19 -11.73
N SER A 216 -9.58 -9.45 -10.98
CA SER A 216 -9.61 -9.38 -9.52
C SER A 216 -8.83 -8.17 -9.04
N ASN A 217 -9.38 -7.42 -8.09
CA ASN A 217 -8.69 -6.27 -7.55
C ASN A 217 -7.48 -6.63 -6.66
N ASN A 218 -7.33 -7.90 -6.23
CA ASN A 218 -6.11 -8.41 -5.59
C ASN A 218 -5.87 -9.89 -5.89
N ASP A 219 -4.71 -10.41 -5.47
CA ASP A 219 -4.32 -11.81 -5.69
C ASP A 219 -5.14 -12.78 -4.84
N ASP A 220 -5.44 -12.45 -3.57
CA ASP A 220 -6.20 -13.34 -2.71
C ASP A 220 -7.60 -13.66 -3.27
N MET A 221 -8.30 -12.66 -3.79
CA MET A 221 -9.57 -12.90 -4.48
C MET A 221 -9.37 -13.65 -5.80
N ALA A 222 -8.28 -13.39 -6.54
CA ALA A 222 -7.95 -14.13 -7.76
C ALA A 222 -7.69 -15.61 -7.47
N ILE A 223 -7.00 -15.92 -6.36
CA ILE A 223 -6.77 -17.29 -5.88
C ILE A 223 -8.11 -17.97 -5.56
N GLY A 224 -8.99 -17.30 -4.83
CA GLY A 224 -10.33 -17.81 -4.55
C GLY A 224 -11.14 -18.07 -5.83
N ALA A 225 -11.05 -17.14 -6.80
CA ALA A 225 -11.68 -17.33 -8.10
C ALA A 225 -11.18 -18.58 -8.83
N ILE A 226 -9.85 -18.79 -8.88
CA ILE A 226 -9.24 -19.97 -9.51
C ILE A 226 -9.71 -21.23 -8.83
N GLN A 227 -9.76 -21.28 -7.49
CA GLN A 227 -10.28 -22.43 -6.74
C GLN A 227 -11.74 -22.76 -7.09
N GLY A 228 -12.63 -21.75 -7.15
CA GLY A 228 -14.02 -21.92 -7.55
C GLY A 228 -14.18 -22.38 -9.01
N LEU A 229 -13.34 -21.87 -9.91
CA LEU A 229 -13.31 -22.29 -11.30
C LEU A 229 -12.85 -23.76 -11.44
N GLU A 230 -11.76 -24.15 -10.75
CA GLU A 230 -11.26 -25.54 -10.75
C GLU A 230 -12.28 -26.52 -10.17
N ALA A 231 -12.91 -26.17 -9.05
CA ALA A 231 -13.98 -26.99 -8.45
C ALA A 231 -15.16 -27.21 -9.40
N SER A 232 -15.40 -26.26 -10.30
CA SER A 232 -16.43 -26.30 -11.34
C SER A 232 -15.95 -26.93 -12.65
N GLY A 233 -14.76 -27.54 -12.69
CA GLY A 233 -14.17 -28.18 -13.88
C GLY A 233 -13.78 -27.21 -15.00
N LYS A 234 -13.58 -25.92 -14.68
CA LYS A 234 -13.12 -24.93 -15.64
C LYS A 234 -11.60 -24.94 -15.75
N VAL A 235 -11.10 -24.57 -16.92
CA VAL A 235 -9.66 -24.50 -17.21
C VAL A 235 -9.26 -23.05 -17.37
N MET A 236 -8.16 -22.66 -16.71
CA MET A 236 -7.53 -21.36 -16.86
C MET A 236 -6.54 -21.39 -18.01
N GLY A 237 -6.46 -20.30 -18.77
CA GLY A 237 -5.54 -20.17 -19.90
C GLY A 237 -5.97 -19.14 -20.94
N THR A 238 -5.29 -19.16 -22.08
CA THR A 238 -5.47 -18.16 -23.15
C THR A 238 -6.18 -18.69 -24.39
N ASN A 239 -6.39 -20.02 -24.48
CA ASN A 239 -7.10 -20.63 -25.59
C ASN A 239 -8.60 -20.35 -25.55
N LYS A 240 -9.27 -20.58 -26.67
CA LYS A 240 -10.74 -20.45 -26.71
C LYS A 240 -11.40 -21.46 -25.76
N GLY A 241 -12.24 -20.97 -24.87
CA GLY A 241 -12.91 -21.76 -23.85
C GLY A 241 -12.17 -21.87 -22.52
N GLU A 242 -10.94 -21.37 -22.46
CA GLU A 242 -10.20 -21.20 -21.21
C GLU A 242 -10.42 -19.79 -20.63
N ILE A 243 -10.27 -19.65 -19.31
CA ILE A 243 -10.56 -18.44 -18.58
C ILE A 243 -9.25 -17.76 -18.18
N MET A 244 -9.10 -16.49 -18.54
CA MET A 244 -7.97 -15.67 -18.14
C MET A 244 -8.25 -15.01 -16.79
N VAL A 245 -7.40 -15.26 -15.79
CA VAL A 245 -7.53 -14.67 -14.46
C VAL A 245 -6.41 -13.66 -14.23
N PHE A 246 -6.76 -12.49 -13.72
CA PHE A 246 -5.86 -11.38 -13.44
C PHE A 246 -5.93 -11.03 -11.95
N GLY A 247 -4.77 -10.86 -11.32
CA GLY A 247 -4.61 -10.41 -9.95
C GLY A 247 -3.92 -9.05 -9.84
N VAL A 248 -3.68 -8.64 -8.62
CA VAL A 248 -2.85 -7.50 -8.21
C VAL A 248 -2.13 -7.92 -6.93
N ASP A 249 -0.92 -7.48 -6.72
CA ASP A 249 -0.02 -7.56 -5.57
C ASP A 249 1.27 -8.34 -5.88
N ALA A 250 1.22 -9.39 -6.69
CA ALA A 250 2.29 -10.37 -6.88
C ALA A 250 2.71 -11.04 -5.55
N THR A 251 1.72 -11.41 -4.73
CA THR A 251 1.96 -12.17 -3.50
C THR A 251 2.65 -13.51 -3.79
N PRO A 252 3.39 -14.11 -2.83
CA PRO A 252 3.99 -15.43 -3.03
C PRO A 252 3.00 -16.49 -3.51
N ASP A 253 1.78 -16.53 -2.96
CA ASP A 253 0.72 -17.44 -3.41
C ASP A 253 0.24 -17.11 -4.83
N GLY A 254 0.05 -15.83 -5.15
CA GLY A 254 -0.29 -15.36 -6.49
C GLY A 254 0.80 -15.74 -7.51
N MET A 255 2.07 -15.55 -7.16
CA MET A 255 3.21 -15.93 -7.99
C MET A 255 3.30 -17.43 -8.23
N ASN A 256 2.91 -18.28 -7.27
CA ASN A 256 2.80 -19.72 -7.50
C ASN A 256 1.79 -20.02 -8.62
N LEU A 257 0.64 -19.37 -8.62
CA LEU A 257 -0.39 -19.55 -9.67
C LEU A 257 0.03 -18.94 -11.03
N ILE A 258 0.82 -17.86 -11.02
CA ILE A 258 1.47 -17.33 -12.22
C ILE A 258 2.43 -18.39 -12.82
N ASN A 259 3.28 -18.99 -11.98
CA ASN A 259 4.24 -20.01 -12.42
C ASN A 259 3.55 -21.28 -12.91
N ASP A 260 2.44 -21.66 -12.28
CA ASP A 260 1.60 -22.79 -12.71
C ASP A 260 0.75 -22.48 -13.95
N GLY A 261 0.71 -21.23 -14.41
CA GLY A 261 -0.11 -20.78 -15.54
C GLY A 261 -1.61 -20.81 -15.27
N LYS A 262 -2.01 -20.81 -14.01
CA LYS A 262 -3.42 -20.73 -13.59
C LYS A 262 -3.90 -19.28 -13.47
N MET A 263 -3.02 -18.38 -13.09
CA MET A 263 -3.21 -16.93 -13.18
C MET A 263 -2.44 -16.44 -14.42
N TYR A 264 -3.11 -15.69 -15.30
CA TYR A 264 -2.47 -15.17 -16.51
C TYR A 264 -1.48 -14.06 -16.18
N ALA A 265 -1.91 -13.09 -15.39
CA ALA A 265 -1.06 -11.97 -14.97
C ALA A 265 -1.47 -11.45 -13.59
N THR A 266 -0.50 -10.88 -12.89
CA THR A 266 -0.73 -10.04 -11.72
C THR A 266 0.00 -8.71 -11.87
N ILE A 267 -0.52 -7.66 -11.24
CA ILE A 267 0.13 -6.34 -11.22
C ILE A 267 0.90 -6.24 -9.90
N LYS A 268 2.23 -6.24 -10.01
CA LYS A 268 3.10 -6.15 -8.83
C LYS A 268 2.98 -4.79 -8.17
N GLN A 269 2.72 -4.82 -6.88
CA GLN A 269 2.93 -3.75 -5.93
C GLN A 269 4.15 -4.14 -5.06
N ASP A 270 5.24 -3.39 -5.12
CA ASP A 270 6.43 -3.72 -4.35
C ASP A 270 6.28 -3.23 -2.90
N THR A 271 6.08 -4.14 -1.96
CA THR A 271 5.83 -3.84 -0.54
C THR A 271 7.03 -3.22 0.15
N MET A 272 8.26 -3.67 -0.20
CA MET A 272 9.49 -3.08 0.32
C MET A 272 9.67 -1.65 -0.18
N VAL A 273 9.37 -1.39 -1.46
CA VAL A 273 9.42 -0.02 -2.01
C VAL A 273 8.35 0.85 -1.34
N GLN A 274 7.11 0.36 -1.15
CA GLN A 274 6.08 1.14 -0.45
C GLN A 274 6.50 1.45 1.00
N ALA A 275 7.00 0.48 1.73
CA ALA A 275 7.43 0.64 3.11
C ALA A 275 8.61 1.62 3.24
N SER A 276 9.65 1.46 2.41
CA SER A 276 10.83 2.30 2.45
C SER A 276 10.53 3.75 2.06
N GLU A 277 9.81 3.95 0.97
CA GLU A 277 9.45 5.28 0.49
C GLU A 277 8.49 6.01 1.45
N ALA A 278 7.56 5.28 2.07
CA ALA A 278 6.68 5.87 3.07
C ALA A 278 7.45 6.27 4.34
N LEU A 279 8.37 5.43 4.83
CA LEU A 279 9.19 5.78 6.00
C LEU A 279 10.11 6.97 5.71
N ASP A 280 10.79 6.99 4.57
CA ASP A 280 11.66 8.08 4.19
C ASP A 280 10.89 9.40 4.00
N ALA A 281 9.72 9.34 3.37
CA ALA A 281 8.83 10.49 3.25
C ALA A 281 8.32 11.00 4.60
N MET A 282 8.04 10.09 5.57
CA MET A 282 7.64 10.49 6.92
C MET A 282 8.78 11.20 7.67
N ILE A 283 10.00 10.67 7.57
CA ILE A 283 11.20 11.29 8.16
C ILE A 283 11.43 12.68 7.54
N ASP A 284 11.29 12.81 6.23
CA ASP A 284 11.43 14.09 5.54
C ASP A 284 10.34 15.08 5.93
N LEU A 285 9.10 14.62 6.05
CA LEU A 285 7.98 15.43 6.52
C LEU A 285 8.19 15.96 7.94
N ILE A 286 8.70 15.13 8.86
CA ILE A 286 9.04 15.54 10.23
C ILE A 286 10.14 16.60 10.23
N ASN A 287 11.17 16.43 9.42
CA ASN A 287 12.34 17.32 9.42
C ASN A 287 12.08 18.63 8.67
N ASN A 288 11.35 18.61 7.56
CA ASN A 288 11.22 19.74 6.62
C ASN A 288 9.83 20.36 6.59
N GLY A 289 8.79 19.66 7.09
CA GLY A 289 7.41 20.17 7.16
C GLY A 289 6.72 20.33 5.81
N THR A 290 7.28 19.74 4.72
CA THR A 290 6.72 19.87 3.37
C THR A 290 5.91 18.64 3.01
N ASN A 291 4.64 18.84 2.62
CA ASN A 291 3.80 17.74 2.14
C ASN A 291 4.37 17.11 0.87
N ILE A 292 4.29 15.78 0.83
CA ILE A 292 4.83 14.95 -0.25
C ILE A 292 3.69 14.10 -0.80
N ILE A 293 3.48 14.14 -2.13
CA ILE A 293 2.63 13.16 -2.82
C ILE A 293 3.53 12.40 -3.78
N LYS A 294 3.65 11.09 -3.55
CA LYS A 294 4.49 10.20 -4.36
C LYS A 294 3.70 9.00 -4.84
N TYR A 295 3.56 8.88 -6.16
CA TYR A 295 3.00 7.69 -6.79
C TYR A 295 4.12 6.76 -7.21
N LEU A 296 4.02 5.51 -6.78
CA LEU A 296 4.98 4.45 -7.09
C LEU A 296 4.59 3.73 -8.38
N ASP A 297 5.58 3.14 -9.02
CA ASP A 297 5.38 2.37 -10.24
C ASP A 297 4.77 0.98 -9.94
N ALA A 298 3.93 0.51 -10.86
CA ALA A 298 3.37 -0.83 -10.86
C ALA A 298 3.87 -1.61 -12.08
N GLU A 299 4.18 -2.89 -11.90
CA GLU A 299 4.72 -3.77 -12.93
C GLU A 299 3.75 -4.89 -13.27
N VAL A 300 3.59 -5.18 -14.57
CA VAL A 300 2.79 -6.32 -15.03
C VAL A 300 3.66 -7.58 -15.07
N ILE A 301 3.33 -8.57 -14.24
CA ILE A 301 3.94 -9.89 -14.26
C ILE A 301 3.01 -10.85 -15.00
N ILE A 302 3.48 -11.37 -16.14
CA ILE A 302 2.75 -12.34 -16.96
C ILE A 302 3.37 -13.71 -16.78
N SER A 303 2.54 -14.74 -16.67
CA SER A 303 3.00 -16.13 -16.60
C SER A 303 3.90 -16.48 -17.79
N SER A 304 5.04 -17.09 -17.51
CA SER A 304 5.98 -17.54 -18.54
C SER A 304 5.41 -18.60 -19.49
N LYS A 305 4.32 -19.28 -19.09
CA LYS A 305 3.58 -20.23 -19.94
C LYS A 305 2.88 -19.54 -21.13
N TYR A 306 2.74 -18.22 -21.11
CA TYR A 306 2.02 -17.45 -22.13
C TYR A 306 2.89 -16.37 -22.81
N LYS A 307 4.19 -16.40 -22.57
CA LYS A 307 5.19 -15.49 -23.19
C LYS A 307 5.68 -16.04 -24.53
#